data_b1ea09f3ee660c129dd517b44485b27d
#
_entry.id   b1ea09f3ee660c129dd517b44485b27d
#
_cell.length_a   1.000
_cell.length_b   1.000
_cell.length_c   1.000
_cell.angle_alpha   90.00
_cell.angle_beta   90.00
_cell.angle_gamma   90.00
#
_symmetry.space_group_name_H-M   'P 1'
#
loop_
_entity.id
_entity.type
_entity.pdbx_description
1 polymer ?
#
loop_
_entity_poly.entity_id
_entity_poly.type
_entity_poly.pdbx_seq_one_letter_code
_entity_poly.pdbx_strand_id
1 'polypeptide(L)'
;KIILLLILVASHAQAHTATWYGGQFHGKLTASGERYNQNAFTCASNKYKFGTRLKVINKANGKSVICRVNDRGGFGKYGTTLDLSKGAFKKIAPLSDGKVRVMIRRV
;
A
#
# COMPACT_ATOMS: atom_id res chain seq x y z
N LYS A 1 -7.26 -42.62 -9.63
CA LYS A 1 -7.19 -42.26 -9.47
C LYS A 1 -7.27 -41.02 -9.11
N ILE A 2 -7.05 -40.45 -8.65
CA ILE A 2 -7.26 -39.38 -8.22
C ILE A 2 -6.47 -38.34 -8.19
N ILE A 3 -6.54 -37.65 -8.41
CA ILE A 3 -5.86 -36.72 -8.50
C ILE A 3 -5.94 -35.60 -7.89
N LEU A 4 -5.72 -35.09 -7.47
CA LEU A 4 -5.72 -34.13 -6.94
C LEU A 4 -5.33 -33.04 -7.11
N LEU A 5 -5.36 -32.56 -7.36
CA LEU A 5 -5.07 -31.54 -7.48
C LEU A 5 -4.90 -30.56 -6.88
N LEU A 6 -4.67 -30.25 -6.65
CA LEU A 6 -4.41 -29.42 -6.17
C LEU A 6 -4.35 -28.31 -6.22
N ILE A 7 -4.50 -27.98 -6.26
CA ILE A 7 -4.58 -27.00 -6.25
C ILE A 7 -4.25 -26.02 -5.75
N LEU A 8 -3.87 -25.70 -5.74
CA LEU A 8 -3.46 -24.90 -5.45
C LEU A 8 -3.74 -23.76 -5.47
N VAL A 9 -4.13 -23.45 -5.18
CA VAL A 9 -4.53 -22.45 -5.14
C VAL A 9 -4.07 -21.47 -4.67
N ALA A 10 -3.69 -21.19 -4.69
CA ALA A 10 -3.18 -20.43 -4.56
C ALA A 10 -3.47 -19.24 -4.24
N SER A 11 -3.25 -18.94 -3.41
CA SER A 11 -3.53 -17.92 -2.98
C SER A 11 -2.84 -16.91 -3.42
N HIS A 12 -2.69 -16.45 -3.60
CA HIS A 12 -2.24 -15.56 -4.03
C HIS A 12 -2.09 -14.36 -3.64
N ALA A 13 -1.52 -14.34 -2.73
CA ALA A 13 -1.05 -13.21 -2.34
C ALA A 13 -0.13 -12.75 -3.33
N GLN A 14 -0.38 -11.90 -4.08
CA GLN A 14 0.51 -11.45 -4.93
C GLN A 14 1.49 -10.58 -4.32
N ALA A 15 2.73 -10.60 -4.70
CA ALA A 15 3.74 -9.71 -4.23
C ALA A 15 3.47 -8.35 -4.82
N HIS A 16 3.33 -7.38 -3.96
CA HIS A 16 3.14 -5.99 -4.34
C HIS A 16 4.29 -5.16 -3.82
N THR A 17 4.41 -3.95 -4.30
CA THR A 17 5.45 -3.03 -3.89
C THR A 17 4.81 -1.76 -3.36
N ALA A 18 5.29 -1.28 -2.22
CA ALA A 18 4.83 -0.04 -1.62
C ALA A 18 5.96 0.97 -1.55
N THR A 19 5.66 2.19 -1.87
CA THR A 19 6.54 3.34 -1.74
C THR A 19 5.88 4.35 -0.81
N TRP A 20 6.46 5.53 -0.64
CA TRP A 20 5.83 6.59 0.14
C TRP A 20 6.05 7.94 -0.52
N TYR A 21 5.13 8.87 -0.23
CA TYR A 21 5.27 10.23 -0.69
C TYR A 21 5.26 11.18 0.51
N GLY A 22 6.00 12.25 0.38
CA GLY A 22 6.43 12.97 1.54
C GLY A 22 5.95 14.40 1.66
N GLY A 23 6.74 15.14 2.41
CA GLY A 23 6.37 16.43 2.94
C GLY A 23 6.02 17.50 1.93
N GLN A 24 6.54 17.43 0.71
CA GLN A 24 6.22 18.44 -0.30
C GLN A 24 4.75 18.42 -0.69
N PHE A 25 4.03 17.33 -0.40
CA PHE A 25 2.61 17.23 -0.68
C PHE A 25 1.75 17.52 0.55
N HIS A 26 2.35 17.70 1.71
CA HIS A 26 1.61 17.92 2.94
C HIS A 26 0.71 19.16 2.81
N GLY A 27 -0.56 19.00 3.12
CA GLY A 27 -1.54 20.08 3.02
C GLY A 27 -2.15 20.25 1.65
N LYS A 28 -1.64 19.56 0.62
CA LYS A 28 -2.19 19.66 -0.73
C LYS A 28 -3.39 18.74 -0.88
N LEU A 29 -4.26 19.05 -1.82
CA LEU A 29 -5.42 18.22 -2.06
C LEU A 29 -5.03 16.91 -2.71
N THR A 30 -5.59 15.83 -2.20
CA THR A 30 -5.49 14.52 -2.82
C THR A 30 -6.61 14.36 -3.85
N ALA A 31 -6.57 13.27 -4.61
CA ALA A 31 -7.58 12.99 -5.62
C ALA A 31 -8.98 12.83 -5.02
N SER A 32 -9.07 12.43 -3.74
CA SER A 32 -10.37 12.31 -3.07
C SER A 32 -10.96 13.64 -2.63
N GLY A 33 -10.18 14.72 -2.67
CA GLY A 33 -10.60 16.01 -2.15
C GLY A 33 -10.15 16.27 -0.72
N GLU A 34 -9.63 15.27 -0.04
CA GLU A 34 -9.04 15.49 1.28
C GLU A 34 -7.67 16.10 1.14
N ARG A 35 -7.24 16.86 2.13
CA ARG A 35 -5.87 17.33 2.14
C ARG A 35 -4.95 16.23 2.64
N TYR A 36 -3.80 16.10 2.01
CA TYR A 36 -2.80 15.12 2.43
C TYR A 36 -2.22 15.51 3.78
N ASN A 37 -2.28 14.57 4.72
CA ASN A 37 -1.61 14.69 6.00
C ASN A 37 -0.55 13.61 6.06
N GLN A 38 0.71 14.00 5.97
CA GLN A 38 1.80 13.04 5.90
C GLN A 38 1.91 12.17 7.16
N ASN A 39 1.32 12.59 8.26
CA ASN A 39 1.37 11.85 9.52
C ASN A 39 0.19 10.90 9.71
N ALA A 40 -0.84 11.02 8.90
CA ALA A 40 -1.98 10.12 8.95
C ALA A 40 -1.66 8.84 8.19
N PHE A 41 -2.43 7.79 8.44
CA PHE A 41 -2.22 6.51 7.76
C PHE A 41 -3.13 6.42 6.56
N THR A 42 -2.67 6.95 5.45
CA THR A 42 -3.40 6.96 4.19
C THR A 42 -2.53 6.42 3.07
N CYS A 43 -3.14 6.15 1.93
CA CYS A 43 -2.42 5.61 0.79
C CYS A 43 -3.08 6.00 -0.52
N ALA A 44 -2.27 6.00 -1.57
CA ALA A 44 -2.73 6.20 -2.94
C ALA A 44 -2.78 4.84 -3.62
N SER A 45 -3.89 4.57 -4.29
CA SER A 45 -4.11 3.33 -5.01
C SER A 45 -4.89 3.63 -6.27
N ASN A 46 -4.53 2.97 -7.37
CA ASN A 46 -5.29 3.10 -8.61
C ASN A 46 -6.30 1.95 -8.77
N LYS A 47 -6.38 1.08 -7.77
CA LYS A 47 -7.23 -0.10 -7.84
C LYS A 47 -8.43 -0.03 -6.90
N TYR A 48 -8.25 0.45 -5.68
CA TYR A 48 -9.29 0.39 -4.66
C TYR A 48 -10.02 1.72 -4.56
N LYS A 49 -11.30 1.65 -4.23
CA LYS A 49 -12.14 2.85 -4.05
C LYS A 49 -11.63 3.69 -2.88
N PHE A 50 -11.87 4.99 -2.95
CA PHE A 50 -11.59 5.87 -1.82
C PHE A 50 -12.36 5.38 -0.59
N GLY A 51 -11.69 5.44 0.56
CA GLY A 51 -12.25 4.96 1.81
C GLY A 51 -11.96 3.52 2.12
N THR A 52 -11.48 2.75 1.15
CA THR A 52 -11.11 1.35 1.40
C THR A 52 -9.95 1.32 2.38
N ARG A 53 -10.02 0.44 3.36
CA ARG A 53 -8.94 0.25 4.33
C ARG A 53 -8.19 -1.00 3.96
N LEU A 54 -6.88 -0.86 3.88
CA LEU A 54 -5.99 -1.92 3.46
C LEU A 54 -4.98 -2.21 4.56
N LYS A 55 -4.80 -3.48 4.86
CA LYS A 55 -3.70 -3.91 5.72
C LYS A 55 -2.50 -4.18 4.82
N VAL A 56 -1.41 -3.50 5.09
CA VAL A 56 -0.18 -3.57 4.31
C VAL A 56 0.88 -4.20 5.19
N ILE A 57 1.42 -5.32 4.78
CA ILE A 57 2.36 -6.11 5.57
C ILE A 57 3.70 -6.14 4.86
N ASN A 58 4.74 -5.68 5.53
CA ASN A 58 6.10 -5.76 4.99
C ASN A 58 6.56 -7.21 5.02
N LYS A 59 6.85 -7.77 3.87
CA LYS A 59 7.21 -9.18 3.77
C LYS A 59 8.54 -9.49 4.44
N ALA A 60 9.43 -8.53 4.54
CA ALA A 60 10.76 -8.78 5.10
C ALA A 60 10.74 -8.88 6.62
N ASN A 61 9.87 -8.13 7.30
CA ASN A 61 9.89 -8.07 8.76
C ASN A 61 8.56 -8.36 9.43
N GLY A 62 7.49 -8.54 8.66
CA GLY A 62 6.16 -8.86 9.21
C GLY A 62 5.42 -7.68 9.81
N LYS A 63 6.00 -6.49 9.85
CA LYS A 63 5.31 -5.32 10.38
C LYS A 63 4.19 -4.91 9.45
N SER A 64 3.12 -4.37 10.00
CA SER A 64 1.96 -3.99 9.22
C SER A 64 1.39 -2.66 9.65
N VAL A 65 0.59 -2.10 8.76
CA VAL A 65 -0.14 -0.86 9.02
C VAL A 65 -1.44 -0.94 8.23
N ILE A 66 -2.48 -0.31 8.74
CA ILE A 66 -3.73 -0.16 8.01
C ILE A 66 -3.76 1.25 7.46
N CYS A 67 -3.94 1.38 6.14
CA CYS A 67 -4.05 2.68 5.51
C CYS A 67 -5.40 2.81 4.84
N ARG A 68 -5.90 4.03 4.77
CA ARG A 68 -7.18 4.33 4.10
C ARG A 68 -6.86 4.96 2.74
N VAL A 69 -7.44 4.41 1.69
CA VAL A 69 -7.21 4.91 0.33
C VAL A 69 -7.89 6.26 0.17
N ASN A 70 -7.12 7.29 -0.17
CA ASN A 70 -7.66 8.62 -0.40
C ASN A 70 -7.02 9.35 -1.58
N ASP A 71 -6.18 8.65 -2.36
CA ASP A 71 -5.48 9.31 -3.43
C ASP A 71 -5.24 8.35 -4.60
N ARG A 72 -4.82 8.93 -5.72
CA ARG A 72 -4.45 8.23 -6.94
C ARG A 72 -3.08 8.74 -7.37
N GLY A 73 -2.41 8.02 -8.25
CA GLY A 73 -1.12 8.49 -8.73
C GLY A 73 -0.65 7.75 -9.96
N GLY A 74 0.44 8.25 -10.53
CA GLY A 74 1.04 7.67 -11.73
C GLY A 74 2.12 6.65 -11.45
N PHE A 75 2.16 6.11 -10.25
CA PHE A 75 3.27 5.27 -9.81
C PHE A 75 3.26 3.86 -10.40
N GLY A 76 2.16 3.44 -10.97
CA GLY A 76 2.05 2.07 -11.47
C GLY A 76 3.06 1.71 -12.54
N LYS A 77 3.46 2.69 -13.36
CA LYS A 77 4.42 2.45 -14.42
C LYS A 77 5.82 2.15 -13.89
N TYR A 78 6.07 2.37 -12.62
CA TYR A 78 7.35 2.05 -12.01
C TYR A 78 7.28 0.77 -11.18
N GLY A 79 6.22 0.00 -11.34
CA GLY A 79 6.06 -1.25 -10.63
C GLY A 79 5.57 -1.09 -9.20
N THR A 80 5.19 0.12 -8.80
CA THR A 80 4.65 0.36 -7.47
C THR A 80 3.16 0.08 -7.47
N THR A 81 2.68 -0.68 -6.49
CA THR A 81 1.28 -1.00 -6.35
C THR A 81 0.54 -0.01 -5.47
N LEU A 82 1.21 0.50 -4.46
CA LEU A 82 0.60 1.33 -3.43
C LEU A 82 1.61 2.38 -3.00
N ASP A 83 1.16 3.62 -2.87
CA ASP A 83 2.02 4.70 -2.41
C ASP A 83 1.49 5.17 -1.06
N LEU A 84 2.25 4.89 0.00
CA LEU A 84 1.82 5.14 1.36
C LEU A 84 2.13 6.57 1.78
N SER A 85 1.36 7.08 2.73
CA SER A 85 1.78 8.29 3.41
C SER A 85 3.09 8.03 4.15
N LYS A 86 3.81 9.10 4.44
CA LYS A 86 5.05 9.00 5.21
C LYS A 86 4.82 8.28 6.53
N GLY A 87 3.77 8.66 7.25
CA GLY A 87 3.46 8.04 8.54
C GLY A 87 3.14 6.57 8.45
N ALA A 88 2.41 6.16 7.42
CA ALA A 88 2.09 4.76 7.23
C ALA A 88 3.35 3.95 6.90
N PHE A 89 4.20 4.46 6.02
CA PHE A 89 5.41 3.75 5.64
C PHE A 89 6.34 3.56 6.83
N LYS A 90 6.47 4.58 7.68
CA LYS A 90 7.31 4.50 8.87
C LYS A 90 6.91 3.38 9.81
N LYS A 91 5.67 2.98 9.79
CA LYS A 91 5.19 1.89 10.65
C LYS A 91 5.73 0.54 10.22
N ILE A 92 6.13 0.40 8.96
CA ILE A 92 6.52 -0.90 8.44
C ILE A 92 7.97 -0.96 7.97
N ALA A 93 8.64 0.19 7.80
CA ALA A 93 10.02 0.20 7.30
C ALA A 93 10.67 1.55 7.57
N PRO A 94 12.00 1.61 7.59
CA PRO A 94 12.69 2.89 7.60
C PRO A 94 12.37 3.66 6.32
N LEU A 95 12.19 4.96 6.43
CA LEU A 95 11.91 5.79 5.26
C LEU A 95 13.01 5.70 4.21
N SER A 96 14.24 5.48 4.65
CA SER A 96 15.38 5.37 3.74
C SER A 96 15.30 4.16 2.80
N ASP A 97 14.48 3.16 3.14
CA ASP A 97 14.29 2.02 2.24
C ASP A 97 13.55 2.45 0.97
N GLY A 98 12.69 3.45 1.05
CA GLY A 98 11.99 4.01 -0.09
C GLY A 98 10.97 3.11 -0.76
N LYS A 99 11.21 1.82 -0.82
CA LYS A 99 10.37 0.86 -1.51
C LYS A 99 10.50 -0.48 -0.81
N VAL A 100 9.39 -1.14 -0.54
CA VAL A 100 9.40 -2.45 0.12
C VAL A 100 8.39 -3.37 -0.54
N ARG A 101 8.65 -4.65 -0.48
CA ARG A 101 7.70 -5.66 -0.94
C ARG A 101 6.69 -5.93 0.16
N VAL A 102 5.43 -5.93 -0.20
CA VAL A 102 4.36 -6.04 0.78
C VAL A 102 3.30 -7.01 0.31
N MET A 103 2.52 -7.47 1.27
CA MET A 103 1.25 -8.12 1.01
C MET A 103 0.17 -7.11 1.36
N ILE A 104 -0.91 -7.12 0.60
CA ILE A 104 -2.01 -6.17 0.76
C ILE A 104 -3.31 -6.95 0.83
N ARG A 105 -4.14 -6.62 1.82
CA ARG A 105 -5.49 -7.18 1.86
C ARG A 105 -6.48 -6.16 2.40
N ARG A 106 -7.71 -6.27 1.96
CA ARG A 106 -8.78 -5.44 2.46
C ARG A 106 -9.09 -5.81 3.90
N VAL A 107 -9.41 -4.81 4.68
CA VAL A 107 -9.78 -5.03 6.07
C VAL A 107 -11.27 -4.98 6.23
#